data_4800115a69b4084e78e47f482e40f0dc
#
_entry.id   4800115a69b4084e78e47f482e40f0dc
#
_cell.length_a   1.000
_cell.length_b   1.000
_cell.length_c   1.000
_cell.angle_alpha   90.00
_cell.angle_beta   90.00
_cell.angle_gamma   90.00
#
_symmetry.space_group_name_H-M   'P 1'
#
loop_
_entity.id
_entity.type
_entity.pdbx_description
1 polymer ?
#
loop_
_entity_poly.entity_id
_entity_poly.type
_entity_poly.pdbx_seq_one_letter_code
_entity_poly.pdbx_strand_id
1 'polypeptide(L)'
;MKNYVFNNFEKEKLGIWNMTIGSLLKHQRIAMGLTQKEFSNGIISAAHYSKIENNKHEISATDLFLLLKQNQIDLIDFYNDLYFSNDKVDIINKSILIRVVLVKSF
;
A
#
# COMPACT_ATOMS: atom_id res chain seq x y z
N MET A 1 -15.17 10.09 -2.80
CA MET A 1 -13.98 9.75 -3.28
C MET A 1 -13.87 9.88 -4.77
N LYS A 2 -12.73 9.88 -5.24
CA LYS A 2 -12.56 10.19 -6.58
C LYS A 2 -12.86 9.06 -7.51
N ASN A 3 -13.39 9.38 -8.61
CA ASN A 3 -13.81 8.38 -9.56
C ASN A 3 -13.04 8.37 -10.86
N TYR A 4 -12.13 9.31 -11.01
CA TYR A 4 -11.37 9.37 -12.22
C TYR A 4 -10.32 8.29 -12.26
N VAL A 5 -10.21 7.61 -13.39
CA VAL A 5 -9.23 6.55 -13.55
C VAL A 5 -8.26 6.95 -14.64
N PHE A 6 -6.98 7.07 -14.28
CA PHE A 6 -5.96 7.39 -15.27
C PHE A 6 -5.61 6.15 -16.08
N ASN A 7 -5.37 6.34 -17.38
CA ASN A 7 -4.87 5.24 -18.19
C ASN A 7 -3.37 5.11 -17.96
N ASN A 8 -2.77 4.06 -18.52
CA ASN A 8 -1.35 3.79 -18.29
C ASN A 8 -0.44 4.93 -18.74
N PHE A 9 -0.77 5.52 -19.88
CA PHE A 9 0.03 6.61 -20.39
C PHE A 9 0.00 7.81 -19.44
N GLU A 10 -1.18 8.13 -18.94
CA GLU A 10 -1.31 9.25 -18.03
C GLU A 10 -0.60 9.01 -16.72
N LYS A 11 -0.66 7.76 -16.24
CA LYS A 11 0.01 7.41 -14.99
C LYS A 11 1.51 7.60 -15.11
N GLU A 12 2.09 7.15 -16.20
CA GLU A 12 3.51 7.33 -16.41
C GLU A 12 3.88 8.79 -16.50
N LYS A 13 3.11 9.53 -17.25
CA LYS A 13 3.39 10.93 -17.48
C LYS A 13 3.31 11.75 -16.21
N LEU A 14 2.35 11.45 -15.37
CA LEU A 14 2.12 12.18 -14.12
C LEU A 14 2.87 11.59 -12.94
N GLY A 15 3.49 10.43 -13.13
CA GLY A 15 4.15 9.77 -12.01
C GLY A 15 3.18 9.21 -11.02
N ILE A 16 1.97 8.88 -11.46
CA ILE A 16 0.93 8.33 -10.60
C ILE A 16 0.65 6.90 -11.01
N TRP A 17 0.75 5.98 -10.06
CA TRP A 17 0.48 4.58 -10.32
C TRP A 17 -0.58 4.07 -9.38
N ASN A 18 -1.38 3.13 -9.89
CA ASN A 18 -2.34 2.45 -9.04
C ASN A 18 -1.56 1.50 -8.16
N MET A 19 -1.49 1.83 -6.89
CA MET A 19 -0.81 0.99 -5.93
C MET A 19 -1.83 0.05 -5.34
N THR A 20 -1.67 -1.25 -5.57
CA THR A 20 -2.53 -2.24 -4.96
C THR A 20 -1.96 -2.65 -3.62
N ILE A 21 -2.78 -3.31 -2.82
CA ILE A 21 -2.30 -3.81 -1.53
C ILE A 21 -1.11 -4.74 -1.75
N GLY A 22 -1.21 -5.64 -2.74
CA GLY A 22 -0.11 -6.55 -3.03
C GLY A 22 1.16 -5.83 -3.43
N SER A 23 1.03 -4.80 -4.27
CA SER A 23 2.18 -4.03 -4.71
C SER A 23 2.81 -3.28 -3.55
N LEU A 24 1.99 -2.72 -2.68
CA LEU A 24 2.54 -1.99 -1.54
C LEU A 24 3.21 -2.93 -0.54
N LEU A 25 2.63 -4.11 -0.34
CA LEU A 25 3.28 -5.11 0.51
C LEU A 25 4.66 -5.47 -0.04
N LYS A 26 4.75 -5.64 -1.36
CA LYS A 26 6.03 -5.93 -2.00
C LYS A 26 7.03 -4.80 -1.77
N HIS A 27 6.58 -3.57 -1.94
CA HIS A 27 7.41 -2.40 -1.70
C HIS A 27 7.97 -2.39 -0.28
N GLN A 28 7.08 -2.62 0.69
CA GLN A 28 7.48 -2.63 2.09
C GLN A 28 8.49 -3.75 2.35
N ARG A 29 8.20 -4.93 1.82
CA ARG A 29 9.08 -6.08 2.02
C ARG A 29 10.47 -5.83 1.47
N ILE A 30 10.55 -5.31 0.26
CA ILE A 30 11.84 -5.05 -0.37
C ILE A 30 12.59 -3.96 0.39
N ALA A 31 11.89 -2.93 0.84
CA ALA A 31 12.52 -1.87 1.61
C ALA A 31 13.10 -2.39 2.93
N MET A 32 12.49 -3.44 3.47
CA MET A 32 12.98 -4.05 4.71
C MET A 32 14.05 -5.11 4.47
N GLY A 33 14.32 -5.42 3.20
CA GLY A 33 15.34 -6.41 2.88
C GLY A 33 14.93 -7.85 3.16
N LEU A 34 13.63 -8.13 3.16
CA LEU A 34 13.12 -9.46 3.50
C LEU A 34 12.72 -10.26 2.28
N THR A 35 12.86 -11.59 2.39
CA THR A 35 12.33 -12.47 1.36
C THR A 35 10.83 -12.62 1.57
N GLN A 36 10.16 -13.14 0.53
CA GLN A 36 8.72 -13.41 0.65
C GLN A 36 8.44 -14.38 1.78
N LYS A 37 9.28 -15.38 1.94
CA LYS A 37 9.11 -16.35 2.99
C LYS A 37 9.24 -15.72 4.37
N GLU A 38 10.23 -14.85 4.53
CA GLU A 38 10.43 -14.17 5.81
C GLU A 38 9.26 -13.25 6.13
N PHE A 39 8.81 -12.51 5.15
CA PHE A 39 7.76 -11.54 5.37
C PHE A 39 6.43 -12.19 5.74
N SER A 40 6.13 -13.33 5.13
CA SER A 40 4.85 -14.01 5.33
C SER A 40 4.91 -15.12 6.37
N ASN A 41 6.06 -15.33 6.98
CA ASN A 41 6.30 -16.46 7.85
C ASN A 41 5.25 -16.59 8.95
N GLY A 42 4.65 -17.80 9.04
CA GLY A 42 3.69 -18.07 10.09
C GLY A 42 2.29 -17.57 9.85
N ILE A 43 2.06 -16.84 8.77
CA ILE A 43 0.74 -16.29 8.50
C ILE A 43 0.12 -16.94 7.27
N ILE A 44 0.84 -16.88 6.15
CA ILE A 44 0.39 -17.54 4.93
C ILE A 44 1.61 -18.15 4.27
N SER A 45 1.39 -19.10 3.37
CA SER A 45 2.52 -19.74 2.69
C SER A 45 3.21 -18.73 1.78
N ALA A 46 4.50 -18.96 1.54
CA ALA A 46 5.25 -18.08 0.65
C ALA A 46 4.66 -18.10 -0.76
N ALA A 47 4.17 -19.26 -1.20
CA ALA A 47 3.58 -19.38 -2.53
C ALA A 47 2.30 -18.54 -2.63
N HIS A 48 1.46 -18.60 -1.61
CA HIS A 48 0.24 -17.82 -1.61
C HIS A 48 0.56 -16.33 -1.52
N TYR A 49 1.51 -15.98 -0.67
CA TYR A 49 1.92 -14.59 -0.52
C TYR A 49 2.47 -14.04 -1.85
N SER A 50 3.24 -14.86 -2.57
CA SER A 50 3.77 -14.44 -3.87
C SER A 50 2.65 -14.07 -4.83
N LYS A 51 1.56 -14.83 -4.80
CA LYS A 51 0.42 -14.53 -5.66
C LYS A 51 -0.25 -13.22 -5.28
N ILE A 52 -0.25 -12.91 -3.99
CA ILE A 52 -0.79 -11.64 -3.52
C ILE A 52 0.06 -10.48 -4.03
N GLU A 53 1.38 -10.59 -3.94
CA GLU A 53 2.25 -9.53 -4.44
C GLU A 53 2.09 -9.32 -5.93
N ASN A 54 1.78 -10.39 -6.65
CA ASN A 54 1.63 -10.32 -8.10
C ASN A 54 0.19 -10.04 -8.53
N ASN A 55 -0.66 -9.72 -7.56
CA ASN A 55 -2.05 -9.35 -7.80
C ASN A 55 -2.87 -10.45 -8.44
N LYS A 56 -2.50 -11.70 -8.19
CA LYS A 56 -3.24 -12.85 -8.66
C LYS A 56 -4.25 -13.35 -7.65
N HIS A 57 -4.08 -12.98 -6.40
CA HIS A 57 -4.99 -13.31 -5.32
C HIS A 57 -5.12 -12.11 -4.41
N GLU A 58 -6.28 -11.95 -3.81
CA GLU A 58 -6.48 -10.92 -2.81
C GLU A 58 -6.16 -11.47 -1.45
N ILE A 59 -5.75 -10.60 -0.54
CA ILE A 59 -5.47 -10.99 0.82
C ILE A 59 -6.67 -10.67 1.69
N SER A 60 -6.97 -11.53 2.65
CA SER A 60 -8.03 -11.25 3.60
C SER A 60 -7.61 -10.13 4.54
N ALA A 61 -8.58 -9.42 5.10
CA ALA A 61 -8.27 -8.37 6.06
C ALA A 61 -7.49 -8.90 7.25
N THR A 62 -7.89 -10.08 7.74
CA THR A 62 -7.21 -10.67 8.88
C THR A 62 -5.75 -10.94 8.58
N ASP A 63 -5.48 -11.56 7.44
CA ASP A 63 -4.10 -11.89 7.08
C ASP A 63 -3.29 -10.62 6.86
N LEU A 64 -3.90 -9.61 6.25
CA LEU A 64 -3.20 -8.34 6.04
C LEU A 64 -2.79 -7.72 7.38
N PHE A 65 -3.74 -7.66 8.32
CA PHE A 65 -3.43 -7.08 9.62
C PHE A 65 -2.34 -7.85 10.34
N LEU A 66 -2.36 -9.18 10.22
CA LEU A 66 -1.34 -9.99 10.85
C LEU A 66 0.02 -9.79 10.21
N LEU A 67 0.07 -9.68 8.88
CA LEU A 67 1.33 -9.40 8.19
C LEU A 67 1.92 -8.07 8.62
N LEU A 68 1.08 -7.05 8.67
CA LEU A 68 1.56 -5.72 9.05
C LEU A 68 2.06 -5.72 10.47
N LYS A 69 1.31 -6.36 11.38
CA LYS A 69 1.70 -6.41 12.78
C LYS A 69 3.01 -7.17 12.95
N GLN A 70 3.12 -8.32 12.29
CA GLN A 70 4.32 -9.14 12.41
C GLN A 70 5.56 -8.43 11.94
N ASN A 71 5.42 -7.64 10.89
CA ASN A 71 6.55 -6.93 10.30
C ASN A 71 6.69 -5.51 10.82
N GLN A 72 5.92 -5.18 11.85
CA GLN A 72 6.00 -3.88 12.53
C GLN A 72 5.70 -2.71 11.60
N ILE A 73 4.76 -2.91 10.72
CA ILE A 73 4.29 -1.86 9.82
C ILE A 73 3.00 -1.29 10.39
N ASP A 74 2.99 0.01 10.63
CA ASP A 74 1.81 0.65 11.17
C ASP A 74 0.68 0.64 10.14
N LEU A 75 -0.50 0.21 10.57
CA LEU A 75 -1.65 0.09 9.68
C LEU A 75 -2.04 1.44 9.08
N ILE A 76 -2.01 2.48 9.89
CA ILE A 76 -2.39 3.80 9.41
C ILE A 76 -1.41 4.30 8.37
N ASP A 77 -0.11 4.10 8.62
CA ASP A 77 0.91 4.48 7.64
C ASP A 77 0.73 3.70 6.35
N PHE A 78 0.44 2.41 6.47
CA PHE A 78 0.22 1.57 5.30
C PHE A 78 -0.98 2.07 4.50
N TYR A 79 -2.07 2.36 5.20
CA TYR A 79 -3.27 2.88 4.56
C TYR A 79 -2.98 4.21 3.86
N ASN A 80 -2.25 5.08 4.53
CA ASN A 80 -1.93 6.38 3.94
C ASN A 80 -1.07 6.23 2.70
N ASP A 81 -0.10 5.33 2.74
CA ASP A 81 0.75 5.08 1.57
C ASP A 81 -0.09 4.57 0.41
N LEU A 82 -1.00 3.66 0.69
CA LEU A 82 -1.87 3.10 -0.33
C LEU A 82 -2.77 4.17 -0.93
N TYR A 83 -3.43 4.93 -0.07
CA TYR A 83 -4.37 5.95 -0.50
C TYR A 83 -3.67 7.07 -1.27
N PHE A 84 -2.57 7.56 -0.72
CA PHE A 84 -1.91 8.70 -1.33
C PHE A 84 -1.16 8.32 -2.60
N SER A 85 -0.69 7.10 -2.70
CA SER A 85 -0.07 6.64 -3.94
C SER A 85 -1.08 6.62 -5.08
N ASN A 86 -2.33 6.31 -4.76
CA ASN A 86 -3.37 6.25 -5.78
C ASN A 86 -4.01 7.60 -6.06
N ASP A 87 -3.88 8.53 -5.14
CA ASP A 87 -4.59 9.80 -5.21
C ASP A 87 -3.65 10.95 -4.89
N LYS A 88 -2.47 10.88 -5.48
CA LYS A 88 -1.40 11.79 -5.16
C LYS A 88 -1.73 13.26 -5.41
N VAL A 89 -2.47 13.50 -6.45
CA VAL A 89 -2.81 14.88 -6.80
C VAL A 89 -3.63 15.55 -5.71
N ASP A 90 -4.50 14.79 -5.08
CA ASP A 90 -5.34 15.33 -4.02
C ASP A 90 -4.54 15.75 -2.80
N ILE A 91 -3.45 15.08 -2.54
CA ILE A 91 -2.61 15.42 -1.39
C ILE A 91 -2.11 16.83 -1.49
N ILE A 92 -1.69 17.21 -2.66
CA ILE A 92 -1.15 18.55 -2.88
C ILE A 92 -2.18 19.60 -2.57
N ASN A 93 -3.41 19.34 -2.87
CA ASN A 93 -4.47 20.29 -2.66
C ASN A 93 -4.92 20.36 -1.22
N LYS A 94 -4.78 19.33 -0.55
CA LYS A 94 -5.19 19.31 0.82
C LYS A 94 -4.16 19.76 1.77
N SER A 95 -3.59 19.83 1.74
CA SER A 95 -2.81 20.02 2.71
C SER A 95 -2.70 20.10 3.66
N ILE A 96 -3.25 19.78 3.30
CA ILE A 96 -3.20 19.33 3.93
C ILE A 96 -3.24 19.24 4.58
N LEU A 97 -3.82 19.56 4.41
CA LEU A 97 -3.97 19.22 5.13
C LEU A 97 -4.07 18.92 5.81
N ILE A 98 -4.46 18.99 5.79
CA ILE A 98 -4.55 18.59 6.56
C ILE A 98 -4.50 18.14 7.12
N ARG A 99 -4.69 18.17 6.93
CA ARG A 99 -4.57 17.53 7.48
C ARG A 99 -3.91 17.21 7.90
N VAL A 100 -3.86 17.54 7.48
CA VAL A 100 -3.28 17.10 7.97
C VAL A 100 -2.93 17.29 8.42
N VAL A 101 -3.29 17.81 8.29
CA VAL A 101 -3.05 17.88 8.95
C VAL A 101 -3.29 17.86 9.51
N LEU A 102 -3.96 17.99 9.54
CA LEU A 102 -4.16 17.82 10.29
C LEU A 102 -4.16 17.23 10.85
N VAL A 103 -4.36 17.04 10.56
CA VAL A 103 -4.24 16.37 11.17
C VAL A 103 -3.69 16.15 11.81
N LYS A 104 -3.43 16.44 11.98
CA LYS A 104 -2.95 16.30 12.70
C LYS A 104 -2.82 16.69 13.32
N SER A 105 -3.18 17.17 13.27
CA SER A 105 -3.10 17.42 13.88
C SER A 105 -3.50 17.43 14.22
N PHE A 106 -4.04 17.54 14.23
CA PHE A 106 -4.31 17.34 14.54
C PHE A 106 -4.28 17.15 14.92
#